data_662a07ec3998b9fb58d0da809182e8d7
#
_entry.id   662a07ec3998b9fb58d0da809182e8d7
#
_cell.length_a   1.000
_cell.length_b   1.000
_cell.length_c   1.000
_cell.angle_alpha   90.00
_cell.angle_beta   90.00
_cell.angle_gamma   90.00
#
_symmetry.space_group_name_H-M   'P 1'
#
loop_
_entity.id
_entity.type
_entity.pdbx_description
1 polymer ?
#
loop_
_entity_poly.entity_id
_entity_poly.type
_entity_poly.pdbx_seq_one_letter_code
_entity_poly.pdbx_strand_id
1 'polypeptide(L)'
;MKRFLLFLSLVLFIPVPANAKTVKIDRNIYKKFEYSNSSYCKNEKTERKNYWKLVYKSVRKAGVKNKMSDKVAVRKITNWIADNVSYADDGSVDNHTGGKLFTKWTGDCIDYADAFRSMCKMCGISCKIYTGIAYNSSTDYGYHAWNRVKIGKKWYWIDLTWYDGSFYNDPKYYLH
;
A
#
# COMPACT_ATOMS: atom_id res chain seq x y z
N MET A 1 -14.71 -42.49 -5.22
CA MET A 1 -13.35 -42.15 -5.66
C MET A 1 -13.35 -40.74 -6.17
N LYS A 2 -12.84 -39.75 -5.37
CA LYS A 2 -12.75 -38.35 -5.77
C LYS A 2 -11.44 -38.13 -6.53
N ARG A 3 -11.54 -37.80 -7.80
CA ARG A 3 -10.38 -37.42 -8.62
C ARG A 3 -9.89 -36.03 -8.22
N PHE A 4 -8.75 -35.96 -7.58
CA PHE A 4 -8.00 -34.70 -7.37
C PHE A 4 -7.38 -34.32 -8.72
N LEU A 5 -7.91 -33.26 -9.35
CA LEU A 5 -7.24 -32.60 -10.45
C LEU A 5 -6.13 -31.71 -9.87
N LEU A 6 -4.88 -32.14 -10.03
CA LEU A 6 -3.72 -31.28 -9.80
C LEU A 6 -3.69 -30.25 -10.91
N PHE A 7 -4.07 -29.00 -10.59
CA PHE A 7 -3.75 -27.85 -11.45
C PHE A 7 -2.27 -27.51 -11.29
N LEU A 8 -1.48 -28.01 -12.23
CA LEU A 8 -0.08 -27.59 -12.40
C LEU A 8 -0.10 -26.17 -12.96
N SER A 9 -0.02 -25.16 -12.07
CA SER A 9 0.14 -23.77 -12.50
C SER A 9 1.54 -23.59 -13.08
N LEU A 10 1.59 -23.59 -14.41
CA LEU A 10 2.79 -23.23 -15.17
C LEU A 10 3.14 -21.77 -14.87
N VAL A 11 4.04 -21.55 -13.93
CA VAL A 11 4.59 -20.20 -13.67
C VAL A 11 5.48 -19.85 -14.87
N LEU A 12 4.91 -19.17 -15.85
CA LEU A 12 5.67 -18.54 -16.91
C LEU A 12 6.66 -17.57 -16.30
N PHE A 13 7.92 -17.93 -16.30
CA PHE A 13 9.05 -17.06 -15.97
C PHE A 13 9.15 -16.02 -17.08
N ILE A 14 8.44 -14.90 -16.92
CA ILE A 14 8.63 -13.74 -17.79
C ILE A 14 9.94 -13.10 -17.34
N PRO A 15 11.00 -13.12 -18.15
CA PRO A 15 12.27 -12.51 -17.76
C PRO A 15 12.06 -11.01 -17.51
N VAL A 16 12.53 -10.54 -16.35
CA VAL A 16 12.53 -9.10 -16.02
C VAL A 16 13.48 -8.43 -17.02
N PRO A 17 13.04 -7.43 -17.80
CA PRO A 17 13.94 -6.73 -18.74
C PRO A 17 15.17 -6.19 -18.00
N ALA A 18 16.33 -6.27 -18.62
CA ALA A 18 17.64 -5.91 -18.02
C ALA A 18 17.68 -4.48 -17.39
N ASN A 19 16.77 -3.59 -17.82
CA ASN A 19 16.64 -2.21 -17.33
C ASN A 19 15.43 -1.97 -16.44
N ALA A 20 14.75 -3.02 -15.94
CA ALA A 20 13.63 -2.84 -15.04
C ALA A 20 14.13 -2.38 -13.66
N LYS A 21 13.53 -1.32 -13.15
CA LYS A 21 13.78 -0.88 -11.77
C LYS A 21 13.35 -2.00 -10.82
N THR A 22 14.25 -2.40 -9.93
CA THR A 22 13.99 -3.47 -8.98
C THR A 22 13.94 -2.95 -7.56
N VAL A 23 13.16 -3.65 -6.74
CA VAL A 23 12.98 -3.38 -5.33
C VAL A 23 14.29 -3.52 -4.55
N LYS A 24 14.56 -2.52 -3.70
CA LYS A 24 15.60 -2.56 -2.67
C LYS A 24 14.94 -2.20 -1.34
N ILE A 25 14.68 -3.20 -0.50
CA ILE A 25 14.07 -3.00 0.82
C ILE A 25 15.11 -2.30 1.73
N ASP A 26 14.79 -1.09 2.19
CA ASP A 26 15.64 -0.30 3.08
C ASP A 26 15.20 -0.40 4.54
N ARG A 27 15.87 -1.25 5.32
CA ARG A 27 15.59 -1.41 6.76
C ARG A 27 15.94 -0.17 7.59
N ASN A 28 16.76 0.73 7.07
CA ASN A 28 17.19 1.95 7.74
C ASN A 28 16.43 3.18 7.28
N ILE A 29 15.33 2.99 6.58
CA ILE A 29 14.50 4.06 6.02
C ILE A 29 14.06 5.07 7.09
N TYR A 30 13.85 4.63 8.33
CA TYR A 30 13.49 5.49 9.46
C TYR A 30 14.50 6.59 9.77
N LYS A 31 15.74 6.46 9.29
CA LYS A 31 16.78 7.49 9.42
C LYS A 31 16.63 8.62 8.40
N LYS A 32 15.91 8.37 7.29
CA LYS A 32 15.83 9.25 6.14
C LYS A 32 14.50 9.98 6.01
N PHE A 33 13.45 9.39 6.54
CA PHE A 33 12.10 9.93 6.42
C PHE A 33 11.55 10.28 7.77
N GLU A 34 11.25 11.56 7.94
CA GLU A 34 10.45 12.02 9.04
C GLU A 34 9.05 11.43 8.89
N TYR A 35 8.47 11.11 10.01
CA TYR A 35 7.07 10.75 10.10
C TYR A 35 6.28 11.98 9.64
N SER A 36 5.59 11.90 8.52
CA SER A 36 4.85 13.03 8.01
C SER A 36 3.67 13.35 8.94
N ASN A 37 3.72 14.50 9.54
CA ASN A 37 2.60 15.25 10.08
C ASN A 37 1.96 14.80 11.38
N SER A 38 2.65 14.25 12.34
CA SER A 38 2.03 14.28 13.66
C SER A 38 2.78 15.26 14.56
N SER A 39 2.21 16.44 14.70
CA SER A 39 2.48 17.40 15.77
C SER A 39 2.23 16.82 17.18
N TYR A 40 1.86 15.56 17.28
CA TYR A 40 1.49 14.85 18.50
C TYR A 40 2.50 13.81 19.01
N CYS A 41 3.57 13.52 18.29
CA CYS A 41 4.57 12.55 18.73
C CYS A 41 5.55 13.15 19.74
N LYS A 42 5.30 12.93 21.01
CA LYS A 42 6.21 13.32 22.11
C LYS A 42 7.55 12.58 22.09
N ASN A 43 7.67 11.48 21.36
CA ASN A 43 8.86 10.63 21.30
C ASN A 43 9.20 10.22 19.87
N GLU A 44 9.33 11.21 18.99
CA GLU A 44 9.45 11.09 17.53
C GLU A 44 10.38 9.98 17.04
N LYS A 45 11.57 9.82 17.62
CA LYS A 45 12.57 8.86 17.14
C LYS A 45 12.16 7.41 17.40
N THR A 46 11.64 7.12 18.58
CA THR A 46 11.25 5.75 18.98
C THR A 46 9.98 5.32 18.24
N GLU A 47 9.00 6.22 18.16
CA GLU A 47 7.75 6.00 17.45
C GLU A 47 7.99 5.79 15.96
N ARG A 48 8.80 6.62 15.33
CA ARG A 48 9.26 6.48 13.96
C ARG A 48 9.89 5.12 13.70
N LYS A 49 10.79 4.69 14.59
CA LYS A 49 11.45 3.38 14.49
C LYS A 49 10.44 2.23 14.60
N ASN A 50 9.48 2.35 15.51
CA ASN A 50 8.44 1.32 15.69
C ASN A 50 7.50 1.26 14.50
N TYR A 51 7.04 2.40 13.99
CA TYR A 51 6.25 2.48 12.76
C TYR A 51 6.95 1.77 11.59
N TRP A 52 8.20 2.12 11.31
CA TRP A 52 8.94 1.51 10.21
C TRP A 52 9.25 0.03 10.40
N LYS A 53 9.30 -0.47 11.66
CA LYS A 53 9.34 -1.92 11.93
C LYS A 53 8.02 -2.61 11.52
N LEU A 54 6.88 -1.97 11.77
CA LEU A 54 5.57 -2.49 11.34
C LEU A 54 5.48 -2.51 9.80
N VAL A 55 5.85 -1.42 9.15
CA VAL A 55 5.93 -1.35 7.68
C VAL A 55 6.82 -2.46 7.12
N TYR A 56 8.01 -2.67 7.69
CA TYR A 56 8.91 -3.75 7.27
C TYR A 56 8.27 -5.14 7.41
N LYS A 57 7.63 -5.40 8.56
CA LYS A 57 6.92 -6.68 8.77
C LYS A 57 5.83 -6.89 7.72
N SER A 58 5.06 -5.85 7.42
CA SER A 58 3.97 -5.90 6.44
C SER A 58 4.48 -6.10 5.01
N VAL A 59 5.56 -5.42 4.61
CA VAL A 59 6.23 -5.66 3.33
C VAL A 59 6.68 -7.12 3.19
N ARG A 60 7.21 -7.70 4.28
CA ARG A 60 7.62 -9.12 4.29
C ARG A 60 6.44 -10.06 4.22
N LYS A 61 5.35 -9.78 4.96
CA LYS A 61 4.10 -10.55 4.92
C LYS A 61 3.46 -10.49 3.52
N ALA A 62 3.50 -9.35 2.85
CA ALA A 62 3.09 -9.21 1.47
C ALA A 62 3.94 -10.03 0.48
N GLY A 63 4.99 -10.70 0.95
CA GLY A 63 5.86 -11.53 0.12
C GLY A 63 6.77 -10.74 -0.81
N VAL A 64 7.02 -9.45 -0.51
CA VAL A 64 7.97 -8.64 -1.27
C VAL A 64 9.40 -9.00 -0.91
N LYS A 65 10.24 -9.16 -1.93
CA LYS A 65 11.67 -9.51 -1.80
C LYS A 65 12.52 -8.52 -2.60
N ASN A 66 13.79 -8.39 -2.21
CA ASN A 66 14.76 -7.65 -3.02
C ASN A 66 14.84 -8.23 -4.45
N LYS A 67 15.18 -7.38 -5.40
CA LYS A 67 15.32 -7.71 -6.83
C LYS A 67 14.01 -8.06 -7.55
N MET A 68 12.85 -8.03 -6.90
CA MET A 68 11.57 -8.06 -7.61
C MET A 68 11.40 -6.82 -8.46
N SER A 69 10.67 -6.91 -9.58
CA SER A 69 10.26 -5.71 -10.31
C SER A 69 9.29 -4.87 -9.46
N ASP A 70 9.35 -3.55 -9.64
CA ASP A 70 8.46 -2.62 -8.93
C ASP A 70 6.98 -2.93 -9.20
N LYS A 71 6.61 -3.32 -10.43
CA LYS A 71 5.25 -3.75 -10.78
C LYS A 71 4.76 -4.93 -9.94
N VAL A 72 5.61 -5.96 -9.79
CA VAL A 72 5.27 -7.15 -8.97
C VAL A 72 5.16 -6.78 -7.49
N ALA A 73 6.07 -5.94 -7.00
CA ALA A 73 6.05 -5.50 -5.62
C ALA A 73 4.81 -4.65 -5.30
N VAL A 74 4.46 -3.70 -6.17
CA VAL A 74 3.24 -2.88 -6.03
C VAL A 74 2.01 -3.77 -5.95
N ARG A 75 1.84 -4.72 -6.87
CA ARG A 75 0.71 -5.65 -6.86
C ARG A 75 0.64 -6.47 -5.57
N LYS A 76 1.78 -6.97 -5.08
CA LYS A 76 1.83 -7.72 -3.81
C LYS A 76 1.44 -6.86 -2.62
N ILE A 77 1.88 -5.60 -2.57
CA ILE A 77 1.53 -4.65 -1.51
C ILE A 77 0.02 -4.36 -1.56
N THR A 78 -0.51 -4.07 -2.75
CA THR A 78 -1.92 -3.79 -2.98
C THR A 78 -2.80 -4.95 -2.49
N ASN A 79 -2.54 -6.15 -2.99
CA ASN A 79 -3.32 -7.33 -2.62
C ASN A 79 -3.22 -7.60 -1.11
N TRP A 80 -2.02 -7.47 -0.54
CA TRP A 80 -1.86 -7.72 0.90
C TRP A 80 -2.66 -6.73 1.75
N ILE A 81 -2.70 -5.45 1.40
CA ILE A 81 -3.53 -4.47 2.13
C ILE A 81 -5.01 -4.85 1.97
N ALA A 82 -5.47 -5.08 0.75
CA ALA A 82 -6.86 -5.43 0.47
C ALA A 82 -7.31 -6.74 1.17
N ASP A 83 -6.44 -7.74 1.22
CA ASP A 83 -6.77 -9.05 1.83
C ASP A 83 -6.73 -9.04 3.37
N ASN A 84 -6.09 -8.05 4.00
CA ASN A 84 -5.82 -8.08 5.44
C ASN A 84 -6.34 -6.87 6.22
N VAL A 85 -6.88 -5.86 5.56
CA VAL A 85 -7.36 -4.63 6.19
C VAL A 85 -8.82 -4.42 5.84
N SER A 86 -9.62 -4.02 6.83
CA SER A 86 -11.02 -3.63 6.62
C SER A 86 -11.17 -2.13 6.67
N TYR A 87 -11.97 -1.57 5.78
CA TYR A 87 -12.32 -0.16 5.84
C TYR A 87 -13.19 0.14 7.06
N ALA A 88 -12.82 1.14 7.82
CA ALA A 88 -13.64 1.68 8.90
C ALA A 88 -13.36 3.17 9.03
N ASP A 89 -14.40 3.94 8.75
CA ASP A 89 -14.45 5.36 9.07
C ASP A 89 -15.04 5.47 10.48
N ASP A 90 -14.20 5.74 11.47
CA ASP A 90 -14.64 5.92 12.85
C ASP A 90 -14.88 7.40 13.19
N GLY A 91 -14.90 8.27 12.17
CA GLY A 91 -15.11 9.72 12.32
C GLY A 91 -14.02 10.42 13.14
N SER A 92 -12.96 9.73 13.51
CA SER A 92 -11.87 10.32 14.26
C SER A 92 -10.93 11.09 13.33
N VAL A 93 -10.94 12.41 13.42
CA VAL A 93 -9.96 13.29 12.77
C VAL A 93 -8.57 13.15 13.41
N ASP A 94 -8.48 12.47 14.53
CA ASP A 94 -7.27 12.34 15.33
C ASP A 94 -6.58 11.01 15.04
N ASN A 95 -5.38 11.07 14.51
CA ASN A 95 -4.46 9.95 14.29
C ASN A 95 -4.57 9.18 12.97
N HIS A 96 -4.83 9.84 11.88
CA HIS A 96 -4.60 9.29 10.53
C HIS A 96 -3.11 9.00 10.31
N THR A 97 -2.62 8.02 11.02
CA THR A 97 -1.27 7.52 10.83
C THR A 97 -1.40 6.09 10.36
N GLY A 98 -0.86 5.76 9.22
CA GLY A 98 -0.87 4.38 8.73
C GLY A 98 -0.40 3.34 9.76
N GLY A 99 0.03 3.77 10.94
CA GLY A 99 0.32 2.94 12.10
C GLY A 99 -0.91 2.23 12.67
N LYS A 100 -2.06 2.88 12.67
CA LYS A 100 -3.35 2.28 13.08
C LYS A 100 -3.68 1.09 12.18
N LEU A 101 -3.55 1.27 10.87
CA LEU A 101 -3.80 0.20 9.90
C LEU A 101 -2.91 -1.02 10.16
N PHE A 102 -1.62 -0.84 10.46
CA PHE A 102 -0.71 -1.96 10.73
C PHE A 102 -0.88 -2.64 12.09
N THR A 103 -1.62 -2.04 13.02
CA THR A 103 -1.83 -2.58 14.37
C THR A 103 -3.24 -3.10 14.59
N LYS A 104 -4.24 -2.43 14.04
CA LYS A 104 -5.67 -2.76 14.22
C LYS A 104 -6.29 -3.45 13.00
N TRP A 105 -5.59 -3.47 11.86
CA TRP A 105 -6.06 -4.04 10.59
C TRP A 105 -7.34 -3.37 10.07
N THR A 106 -7.51 -2.11 10.42
CA THR A 106 -8.62 -1.27 10.00
C THR A 106 -8.16 0.17 9.84
N GLY A 107 -8.81 0.93 9.00
CA GLY A 107 -8.51 2.33 8.75
C GLY A 107 -9.42 2.95 7.71
N ASP A 108 -9.32 4.26 7.57
CA ASP A 108 -10.01 5.03 6.56
C ASP A 108 -9.14 5.27 5.30
N CYS A 109 -9.61 6.10 4.38
CA CYS A 109 -8.91 6.38 3.12
C CYS A 109 -7.50 6.96 3.32
N ILE A 110 -7.28 7.80 4.34
CA ILE A 110 -5.96 8.36 4.67
C ILE A 110 -5.02 7.29 5.20
N ASP A 111 -5.50 6.41 6.08
CA ASP A 111 -4.72 5.30 6.63
C ASP A 111 -4.28 4.34 5.52
N TYR A 112 -5.18 3.99 4.59
CA TYR A 112 -4.86 3.16 3.43
C TYR A 112 -3.81 3.82 2.54
N ALA A 113 -4.00 5.10 2.22
CA ALA A 113 -3.08 5.84 1.36
C ALA A 113 -1.69 5.98 1.99
N ASP A 114 -1.61 6.22 3.31
CA ASP A 114 -0.32 6.35 4.01
C ASP A 114 0.39 5.00 4.16
N ALA A 115 -0.34 3.95 4.50
CA ALA A 115 0.23 2.61 4.61
C ALA A 115 0.82 2.14 3.26
N PHE A 116 0.06 2.31 2.17
CA PHE A 116 0.54 1.96 0.84
C PHE A 116 1.78 2.78 0.44
N ARG A 117 1.75 4.10 0.65
CA ARG A 117 2.92 4.96 0.40
C ARG A 117 4.14 4.50 1.18
N SER A 118 3.96 4.17 2.46
CA SER A 118 5.06 3.76 3.34
C SER A 118 5.65 2.41 2.94
N MET A 119 4.81 1.43 2.57
CA MET A 119 5.29 0.15 2.05
C MET A 119 6.03 0.31 0.72
N CYS A 120 5.54 1.16 -0.19
CA CYS A 120 6.22 1.50 -1.44
C CYS A 120 7.58 2.17 -1.17
N LYS A 121 7.62 3.19 -0.29
CA LYS A 121 8.87 3.87 0.09
C LYS A 121 9.91 2.91 0.67
N MET A 122 9.49 1.98 1.54
CA MET A 122 10.34 0.92 2.07
C MET A 122 11.00 0.09 0.96
N CYS A 123 10.30 -0.10 -0.13
CA CYS A 123 10.76 -0.85 -1.31
C CYS A 123 11.56 0.00 -2.32
N GLY A 124 11.80 1.28 -2.04
CA GLY A 124 12.45 2.20 -2.98
C GLY A 124 11.56 2.63 -4.15
N ILE A 125 10.25 2.42 -4.04
CA ILE A 125 9.24 2.77 -5.05
C ILE A 125 8.70 4.17 -4.73
N SER A 126 8.70 5.06 -5.72
CA SER A 126 8.15 6.42 -5.55
C SER A 126 6.63 6.35 -5.48
N CYS A 127 6.06 6.91 -4.42
CA CYS A 127 4.62 6.97 -4.19
C CYS A 127 4.25 8.30 -3.53
N LYS A 128 3.14 8.90 -3.95
CA LYS A 128 2.59 10.15 -3.42
C LYS A 128 1.16 9.91 -2.94
N ILE A 129 0.72 10.65 -1.95
CA ILE A 129 -0.68 10.74 -1.55
C ILE A 129 -1.28 11.97 -2.21
N TYR A 130 -2.51 11.85 -2.63
CA TYR A 130 -3.37 12.92 -3.09
C TYR A 130 -4.65 12.90 -2.28
N THR A 131 -5.21 14.07 -2.07
CA THR A 131 -6.48 14.27 -1.37
C THR A 131 -7.37 15.19 -2.18
N GLY A 132 -8.68 15.02 -2.07
CA GLY A 132 -9.65 15.82 -2.79
C GLY A 132 -11.07 15.38 -2.48
N ILE A 133 -12.03 15.90 -3.23
CA ILE A 133 -13.41 15.44 -3.16
C ILE A 133 -13.59 14.30 -4.15
N ALA A 134 -14.09 13.19 -3.66
CA ALA A 134 -14.50 12.05 -4.47
C ALA A 134 -16.03 11.93 -4.49
N TYR A 135 -16.55 11.43 -5.58
CA TYR A 135 -17.97 11.27 -5.82
C TYR A 135 -18.31 9.79 -6.02
N ASN A 136 -19.15 9.25 -5.16
CA ASN A 136 -19.75 7.93 -5.36
C ASN A 136 -21.00 8.01 -6.25
N SER A 137 -21.70 9.16 -6.19
CA SER A 137 -22.84 9.51 -7.02
C SER A 137 -22.95 11.04 -7.15
N SER A 138 -23.94 11.54 -7.85
CA SER A 138 -24.20 12.99 -7.95
C SER A 138 -24.57 13.66 -6.61
N THR A 139 -24.99 12.86 -5.63
CA THR A 139 -25.44 13.33 -4.30
C THR A 139 -24.60 12.82 -3.15
N ASP A 140 -23.74 11.83 -3.39
CA ASP A 140 -22.86 11.24 -2.40
C ASP A 140 -21.41 11.58 -2.75
N TYR A 141 -20.83 12.51 -2.02
CA TYR A 141 -19.45 12.96 -2.18
C TYR A 141 -18.83 13.24 -0.81
N GLY A 142 -17.51 13.10 -0.75
CA GLY A 142 -16.77 13.33 0.49
C GLY A 142 -15.29 13.58 0.25
N TYR A 143 -14.64 13.99 1.32
CA TYR A 143 -13.19 14.12 1.30
C TYR A 143 -12.56 12.74 1.22
N HIS A 144 -11.60 12.58 0.31
CA HIS A 144 -11.00 11.30 0.01
C HIS A 144 -9.50 11.39 -0.19
N ALA A 145 -8.80 10.27 0.02
CA ALA A 145 -7.36 10.15 -0.17
C ALA A 145 -7.02 8.92 -1.01
N TRP A 146 -6.11 9.11 -1.98
CA TRP A 146 -5.60 8.07 -2.84
C TRP A 146 -4.13 8.27 -3.17
N ASN A 147 -3.56 7.40 -3.97
CA ASN A 147 -2.14 7.42 -4.28
C ASN A 147 -1.84 7.61 -5.77
N ARG A 148 -0.62 8.06 -6.02
CA ARG A 148 0.02 7.95 -7.32
C ARG A 148 1.36 7.25 -7.15
N VAL A 149 1.56 6.13 -7.84
CA VAL A 149 2.74 5.28 -7.72
C VAL A 149 3.51 5.21 -9.02
N LYS A 150 4.84 5.22 -8.95
CA LYS A 150 5.70 5.13 -10.12
C LYS A 150 6.15 3.69 -10.35
N ILE A 151 5.76 3.11 -11.48
CA ILE A 151 6.17 1.78 -11.93
C ILE A 151 7.01 1.93 -13.19
N GLY A 152 8.28 1.56 -13.12
CA GLY A 152 9.23 1.86 -14.18
C GLY A 152 9.39 3.38 -14.37
N LYS A 153 9.06 3.85 -15.57
CA LYS A 153 9.11 5.29 -15.93
C LYS A 153 7.76 5.99 -15.83
N LYS A 154 6.65 5.25 -15.66
CA LYS A 154 5.28 5.79 -15.69
C LYS A 154 4.69 5.93 -14.29
N TRP A 155 3.78 6.89 -14.14
CA TRP A 155 2.98 7.11 -12.95
C TRP A 155 1.58 6.55 -13.17
N TYR A 156 1.06 5.85 -12.15
CA TYR A 156 -0.27 5.23 -12.13
C TYR A 156 -1.04 5.72 -10.92
N TRP A 157 -2.32 5.98 -11.11
CA TRP A 157 -3.24 6.22 -10.02
C TRP A 157 -3.62 4.88 -9.37
N ILE A 158 -3.83 4.90 -8.07
CA ILE A 158 -4.28 3.74 -7.31
C ILE A 158 -5.08 4.21 -6.11
N ASP A 159 -6.25 3.63 -5.94
CA ASP A 159 -7.14 3.85 -4.82
C ASP A 159 -7.42 2.51 -4.14
N LEU A 160 -6.80 2.31 -2.99
CA LEU A 160 -6.93 1.06 -2.27
C LEU A 160 -8.20 0.95 -1.47
N THR A 161 -8.80 2.07 -1.09
CA THR A 161 -10.07 2.11 -0.38
C THR A 161 -11.18 1.53 -1.25
N TRP A 162 -11.23 1.93 -2.51
CA TRP A 162 -12.21 1.41 -3.46
C TRP A 162 -11.88 0.00 -3.93
N TYR A 163 -10.62 -0.38 -3.93
CA TYR A 163 -10.19 -1.73 -4.23
C TYR A 163 -10.60 -2.74 -3.17
N ASP A 164 -10.48 -2.39 -1.88
CA ASP A 164 -10.87 -3.23 -0.74
C ASP A 164 -12.40 -3.24 -0.55
N GLY A 165 -13.05 -2.16 -0.89
CA GLY A 165 -14.43 -1.89 -0.55
C GLY A 165 -15.46 -2.55 -1.45
N SER A 166 -15.43 -3.86 -1.66
CA SER A 166 -16.60 -4.61 -2.16
C SER A 166 -17.27 -4.09 -3.46
N PHE A 167 -16.83 -2.97 -4.02
CA PHE A 167 -17.45 -2.40 -5.20
C PHE A 167 -16.76 -2.77 -6.51
N TYR A 168 -15.43 -3.06 -6.50
CA TYR A 168 -14.72 -3.34 -7.76
C TYR A 168 -13.51 -4.25 -7.55
N ASN A 169 -13.71 -5.55 -7.62
CA ASN A 169 -12.62 -6.52 -7.84
C ASN A 169 -12.01 -6.43 -9.26
N ASP A 170 -12.15 -5.28 -9.93
CA ASP A 170 -11.68 -5.13 -11.30
C ASP A 170 -10.32 -4.42 -11.29
N PRO A 171 -9.25 -5.13 -11.72
CA PRO A 171 -7.90 -4.58 -11.82
C PRO A 171 -7.78 -3.27 -12.62
N LYS A 172 -8.74 -2.94 -13.46
CA LYS A 172 -8.70 -1.72 -14.29
C LYS A 172 -8.87 -0.43 -13.49
N TYR A 173 -9.42 -0.47 -12.28
CA TYR A 173 -9.70 0.73 -11.49
C TYR A 173 -8.54 1.21 -10.59
N TYR A 174 -7.47 0.45 -10.45
CA TYR A 174 -6.37 0.83 -9.57
C TYR A 174 -5.00 1.03 -10.27
N LEU A 175 -4.97 0.95 -11.58
CA LEU A 175 -3.77 1.26 -12.37
C LEU A 175 -4.16 2.07 -13.62
N HIS A 176 -4.62 3.31 -13.43
CA HIS A 176 -4.87 4.25 -14.51
C HIS A 176 -3.67 5.16 -14.77
#